data_361fa565e87e71cef8f890dbd6153fd1
#
_entry.id   361fa565e87e71cef8f890dbd6153fd1
#
_cell.length_a   1.000
_cell.length_b   1.000
_cell.length_c   1.000
_cell.angle_alpha   90.00
_cell.angle_beta   90.00
_cell.angle_gamma   90.00
#
_symmetry.space_group_name_H-M   'P 1'
#
loop_
_entity.id
_entity.type
_entity.pdbx_description
1 polymer ?
#
loop_
_entity_poly.entity_id
_entity_poly.type
_entity_poly.pdbx_seq_one_letter_code
_entity_poly.pdbx_strand_id
1 'polypeptide(L)'
;QEASDRKYYRIKADNVSYVLADNFDKTDQSANFLYASKILKNSSVNVPEVLAFSEDLRFLLLQDLGDKSLDTDKEFKAEKILEMALEQLSKIYFSDQDVLRSATKESLLIQTNSFIDFCKENKLSNDELKALENLRNNLVQNLLNQQFIPTHNDFERRNLMMFEENLFVIDFQDLNMGPIGIDLASIMYEHSYEYPKVLIDDLLEKHLKNNGLKASSEELKNMIMHALAHRSMRIVGAFNKYFKEGKLLNRKSDLDKFLKRIHLALSTLKKDEAKIVKKLLCCLLYTSDAA
;
A
#
# COMPACT_ATOMS: atom_id res chain seq x y z
N GLN A 1 -8.86 -3.36 -15.02
CA GLN A 1 -7.55 -3.31 -15.65
C GLN A 1 -6.54 -3.03 -14.56
N GLU A 2 -5.60 -3.94 -14.31
CA GLU A 2 -4.56 -3.79 -13.30
C GLU A 2 -3.33 -3.10 -13.89
N ALA A 3 -2.51 -2.50 -13.05
CA ALA A 3 -1.26 -1.85 -13.46
C ALA A 3 -0.18 -2.87 -13.89
N SER A 4 -0.30 -4.12 -13.47
CA SER A 4 0.61 -5.23 -13.76
C SER A 4 0.25 -5.92 -15.08
N ASP A 5 1.26 -6.34 -15.84
CA ASP A 5 1.09 -7.21 -17.02
C ASP A 5 0.87 -8.68 -16.65
N ARG A 6 0.95 -9.04 -15.36
CA ARG A 6 0.67 -10.37 -14.84
C ARG A 6 -0.78 -10.76 -15.12
N LYS A 7 -1.00 -11.98 -15.57
CA LYS A 7 -2.33 -12.53 -15.82
C LYS A 7 -2.63 -13.66 -14.85
N TYR A 8 -3.88 -13.68 -14.38
CA TYR A 8 -4.38 -14.73 -13.51
C TYR A 8 -5.49 -15.50 -14.23
N TYR A 9 -5.41 -16.82 -14.18
CA TYR A 9 -6.40 -17.72 -14.77
C TYR A 9 -6.92 -18.66 -13.69
N ARG A 10 -8.25 -18.69 -13.50
CA ARG A 10 -8.86 -19.72 -12.67
C ARG A 10 -9.01 -20.98 -13.49
N ILE A 11 -8.44 -22.08 -13.00
CA ILE A 11 -8.51 -23.40 -13.63
C ILE A 11 -9.21 -24.37 -12.68
N LYS A 12 -9.96 -25.33 -13.24
CA LYS A 12 -10.65 -26.36 -12.48
C LYS A 12 -10.17 -27.73 -12.93
N ALA A 13 -9.79 -28.57 -11.96
CA ALA A 13 -9.45 -29.97 -12.15
C ALA A 13 -10.06 -30.79 -11.00
N ASP A 14 -10.70 -31.91 -11.34
CA ASP A 14 -11.29 -32.84 -10.36
C ASP A 14 -12.18 -32.15 -9.29
N ASN A 15 -13.02 -31.19 -9.73
CA ASN A 15 -13.89 -30.36 -8.89
C ASN A 15 -13.17 -29.41 -7.91
N VAL A 16 -11.85 -29.27 -8.01
CA VAL A 16 -11.06 -28.31 -7.24
C VAL A 16 -10.70 -27.12 -8.14
N SER A 17 -10.73 -25.92 -7.57
CA SER A 17 -10.37 -24.69 -8.25
C SER A 17 -8.97 -24.24 -7.83
N TYR A 18 -8.20 -23.73 -8.79
CA TYR A 18 -6.83 -23.24 -8.63
C TYR A 18 -6.67 -21.92 -9.36
N VAL A 19 -5.67 -21.13 -8.96
CA VAL A 19 -5.27 -19.93 -9.67
C VAL A 19 -3.90 -20.14 -10.31
N LEU A 20 -3.82 -20.01 -11.64
CA LEU A 20 -2.57 -19.99 -12.38
C LEU A 20 -2.17 -18.54 -12.64
N ALA A 21 -1.05 -18.11 -12.07
CA ALA A 21 -0.44 -16.82 -12.37
C ALA A 21 0.58 -16.99 -13.50
N ASP A 22 0.43 -16.22 -14.60
CA ASP A 22 1.40 -16.09 -15.69
C ASP A 22 2.13 -14.75 -15.52
N ASN A 23 3.41 -14.81 -15.16
CA ASN A 23 4.25 -13.66 -14.89
C ASN A 23 5.02 -13.16 -16.12
N PHE A 24 4.83 -13.78 -17.28
CA PHE A 24 5.56 -13.48 -18.53
C PHE A 24 7.09 -13.38 -18.26
N ASP A 25 7.70 -12.24 -18.59
CA ASP A 25 9.13 -12.01 -18.45
C ASP A 25 9.56 -11.53 -17.04
N LYS A 26 8.63 -11.48 -16.07
CA LYS A 26 8.91 -10.98 -14.71
C LYS A 26 9.24 -12.11 -13.73
N THR A 27 10.17 -12.97 -14.10
CA THR A 27 10.57 -14.14 -13.29
C THR A 27 11.17 -13.76 -11.93
N ASP A 28 11.84 -12.59 -11.84
CA ASP A 28 12.34 -12.05 -10.57
C ASP A 28 11.21 -11.79 -9.57
N GLN A 29 10.04 -11.34 -10.06
CA GLN A 29 8.87 -11.14 -9.20
C GLN A 29 8.29 -12.46 -8.70
N SER A 30 8.36 -13.52 -9.53
CA SER A 30 7.97 -14.87 -9.10
C SER A 30 8.90 -15.40 -8.02
N ALA A 31 10.20 -15.23 -8.17
CA ALA A 31 11.18 -15.62 -7.15
C ALA A 31 10.93 -14.88 -5.83
N ASN A 32 10.68 -13.57 -5.88
CA ASN A 32 10.34 -12.76 -4.71
C ASN A 32 9.03 -13.22 -4.08
N PHE A 33 8.00 -13.56 -4.88
CA PHE A 33 6.73 -14.09 -4.40
C PHE A 33 6.92 -15.41 -3.64
N LEU A 34 7.66 -16.37 -4.21
CA LEU A 34 7.96 -17.66 -3.56
C LEU A 34 8.71 -17.46 -2.24
N TYR A 35 9.69 -16.57 -2.26
CA TYR A 35 10.49 -16.25 -1.09
C TYR A 35 9.65 -15.62 0.03
N ALA A 36 8.88 -14.57 -0.30
CA ALA A 36 8.01 -13.90 0.65
C ALA A 36 6.91 -14.84 1.19
N SER A 37 6.30 -15.68 0.33
CA SER A 37 5.31 -16.67 0.74
C SER A 37 5.85 -17.60 1.83
N LYS A 38 7.09 -18.09 1.67
CA LYS A 38 7.74 -18.96 2.66
C LYS A 38 7.96 -18.24 3.99
N ILE A 39 8.45 -17.00 3.96
CA ILE A 39 8.70 -16.17 5.14
C ILE A 39 7.39 -15.93 5.90
N LEU A 40 6.34 -15.49 5.19
CA LEU A 40 5.05 -15.18 5.78
C LEU A 40 4.35 -16.41 6.37
N LYS A 41 4.39 -17.55 5.68
CA LYS A 41 3.89 -18.84 6.20
C LYS A 41 4.57 -19.23 7.51
N ASN A 42 5.90 -19.09 7.59
CA ASN A 42 6.65 -19.41 8.80
C ASN A 42 6.24 -18.53 9.99
N SER A 43 5.73 -17.34 9.74
CA SER A 43 5.22 -16.40 10.75
C SER A 43 3.71 -16.51 10.98
N SER A 44 3.09 -17.59 10.49
CA SER A 44 1.65 -17.86 10.63
C SER A 44 0.76 -16.77 9.99
N VAL A 45 1.26 -16.05 9.00
CA VAL A 45 0.45 -15.16 8.16
C VAL A 45 -0.31 -16.03 7.16
N ASN A 46 -1.62 -15.79 7.03
CA ASN A 46 -2.43 -16.49 6.05
C ASN A 46 -2.13 -15.93 4.66
N VAL A 47 -1.50 -16.72 3.81
CA VAL A 47 -1.20 -16.42 2.41
C VAL A 47 -1.63 -17.59 1.53
N PRO A 48 -1.98 -17.38 0.25
CA PRO A 48 -2.34 -18.47 -0.65
C PRO A 48 -1.20 -19.48 -0.74
N GLU A 49 -1.55 -20.76 -0.73
CA GLU A 49 -0.58 -21.84 -0.91
C GLU A 49 -0.01 -21.82 -2.32
N VAL A 50 1.32 -21.95 -2.43
CA VAL A 50 1.99 -22.22 -3.69
C VAL A 50 2.04 -23.74 -3.87
N LEU A 51 1.25 -24.26 -4.81
CA LEU A 51 1.09 -25.70 -5.03
C LEU A 51 2.16 -26.23 -5.99
N ALA A 52 2.51 -25.45 -7.01
CA ALA A 52 3.56 -25.77 -7.98
C ALA A 52 4.07 -24.51 -8.67
N PHE A 53 5.22 -24.62 -9.34
CA PHE A 53 5.76 -23.58 -10.20
C PHE A 53 6.58 -24.21 -11.33
N SER A 54 6.67 -23.50 -12.48
CA SER A 54 7.51 -23.93 -13.60
C SER A 54 9.00 -23.65 -13.33
N GLU A 55 9.90 -24.41 -13.95
CA GLU A 55 11.36 -24.25 -13.75
C GLU A 55 11.86 -22.84 -14.11
N ASP A 56 11.28 -22.22 -15.12
CA ASP A 56 11.56 -20.87 -15.57
C ASP A 56 10.88 -19.78 -14.72
N LEU A 57 10.14 -20.17 -13.68
CA LEU A 57 9.37 -19.29 -12.78
C LEU A 57 8.34 -18.40 -13.48
N ARG A 58 7.98 -18.69 -14.72
CA ARG A 58 6.93 -17.98 -15.44
C ARG A 58 5.55 -18.26 -14.84
N PHE A 59 5.28 -19.53 -14.53
CA PHE A 59 3.98 -19.96 -14.03
C PHE A 59 4.03 -20.34 -12.56
N LEU A 60 3.07 -19.82 -11.77
CA LEU A 60 2.83 -20.26 -10.41
C LEU A 60 1.40 -20.80 -10.30
N LEU A 61 1.25 -22.00 -9.74
CA LEU A 61 -0.06 -22.59 -9.41
C LEU A 61 -0.33 -22.31 -7.92
N LEU A 62 -1.40 -21.60 -7.66
CA LEU A 62 -1.75 -21.11 -6.34
C LEU A 62 -3.10 -21.69 -5.88
N GLN A 63 -3.29 -21.75 -4.56
CA GLN A 63 -4.59 -21.94 -3.94
C GLN A 63 -5.58 -20.89 -4.44
N ASP A 64 -6.79 -21.30 -4.82
CA ASP A 64 -7.88 -20.38 -5.14
C ASP A 64 -8.61 -19.96 -3.85
N LEU A 65 -8.53 -18.68 -3.53
CA LEU A 65 -9.21 -18.06 -2.38
C LEU A 65 -10.62 -17.57 -2.72
N GLY A 66 -11.13 -17.88 -3.93
CA GLY A 66 -12.43 -17.37 -4.38
C GLY A 66 -12.37 -15.90 -4.82
N ASP A 67 -13.50 -15.20 -4.69
CA ASP A 67 -13.67 -13.84 -5.22
C ASP A 67 -13.97 -12.78 -4.14
N LYS A 68 -13.93 -13.17 -2.85
CA LYS A 68 -14.27 -12.27 -1.73
C LYS A 68 -13.08 -11.41 -1.32
N SER A 69 -12.78 -10.37 -2.11
CA SER A 69 -11.87 -9.30 -1.72
C SER A 69 -12.56 -8.34 -0.76
N LEU A 70 -11.88 -7.87 0.27
CA LEU A 70 -12.46 -6.91 1.23
C LEU A 70 -12.75 -5.55 0.63
N ASP A 71 -12.21 -5.22 -0.52
CA ASP A 71 -12.53 -3.99 -1.26
C ASP A 71 -13.96 -4.01 -1.82
N THR A 72 -14.44 -5.17 -2.23
CA THR A 72 -15.76 -5.36 -2.86
C THR A 72 -16.79 -5.95 -1.91
N ASP A 73 -16.38 -6.61 -0.84
CA ASP A 73 -17.26 -7.26 0.11
C ASP A 73 -17.90 -6.24 1.07
N LYS A 74 -19.23 -6.24 1.12
CA LYS A 74 -20.03 -5.37 2.00
C LYS A 74 -20.60 -6.10 3.22
N GLU A 75 -20.35 -7.40 3.35
CA GLU A 75 -20.93 -8.22 4.42
C GLU A 75 -20.27 -7.96 5.78
N PHE A 76 -18.99 -7.58 5.78
CA PHE A 76 -18.25 -7.37 7.01
C PHE A 76 -18.31 -5.92 7.51
N LYS A 77 -18.50 -5.78 8.84
CA LYS A 77 -18.37 -4.47 9.48
C LYS A 77 -16.93 -3.97 9.36
N ALA A 78 -16.77 -2.70 9.03
CA ALA A 78 -15.48 -2.05 8.84
C ALA A 78 -14.52 -2.24 10.04
N GLU A 79 -15.05 -2.19 11.27
CA GLU A 79 -14.29 -2.44 12.50
C GLU A 79 -13.69 -3.85 12.50
N LYS A 80 -14.50 -4.86 12.21
CA LYS A 80 -14.04 -6.26 12.16
C LYS A 80 -12.97 -6.48 11.11
N ILE A 81 -13.13 -5.88 9.93
CA ILE A 81 -12.13 -5.92 8.86
C ILE A 81 -10.80 -5.34 9.35
N LEU A 82 -10.84 -4.16 9.97
CA LEU A 82 -9.61 -3.49 10.42
C LEU A 82 -8.94 -4.27 11.56
N GLU A 83 -9.71 -4.84 12.49
CA GLU A 83 -9.16 -5.71 13.54
C GLU A 83 -8.44 -6.94 12.97
N MET A 84 -9.10 -7.66 12.04
CA MET A 84 -8.50 -8.85 11.38
C MET A 84 -7.27 -8.47 10.56
N ALA A 85 -7.29 -7.33 9.87
CA ALA A 85 -6.14 -6.83 9.13
C ALA A 85 -4.96 -6.54 10.05
N LEU A 86 -5.17 -5.85 11.18
CA LEU A 86 -4.14 -5.55 12.16
C LEU A 86 -3.58 -6.82 12.83
N GLU A 87 -4.39 -7.87 12.98
CA GLU A 87 -3.92 -9.17 13.46
C GLU A 87 -2.94 -9.79 12.46
N GLN A 88 -3.26 -9.81 11.15
CA GLN A 88 -2.34 -10.31 10.13
C GLN A 88 -1.08 -9.44 10.05
N LEU A 89 -1.22 -8.12 10.15
CA LEU A 89 -0.09 -7.20 10.17
C LEU A 89 0.85 -7.47 11.36
N SER A 90 0.30 -7.76 12.53
CA SER A 90 1.09 -8.16 13.70
C SER A 90 1.91 -9.42 13.44
N LYS A 91 1.35 -10.41 12.73
CA LYS A 91 2.10 -11.62 12.34
C LYS A 91 3.22 -11.31 11.35
N ILE A 92 2.99 -10.39 10.40
CA ILE A 92 4.02 -9.92 9.47
C ILE A 92 5.21 -9.32 10.21
N TYR A 93 4.98 -8.55 11.30
CA TYR A 93 6.06 -7.94 12.10
C TYR A 93 7.03 -8.96 12.71
N PHE A 94 6.55 -10.18 12.98
CA PHE A 94 7.37 -11.28 13.52
C PHE A 94 8.04 -12.13 12.43
N SER A 95 7.93 -11.73 11.17
CA SER A 95 8.65 -12.42 10.09
C SER A 95 10.16 -12.29 10.25
N ASP A 96 10.90 -13.27 9.70
CA ASP A 96 12.35 -13.30 9.78
C ASP A 96 12.95 -12.04 9.12
N GLN A 97 13.54 -11.19 9.97
CA GLN A 97 14.05 -9.88 9.59
C GLN A 97 15.43 -9.97 8.90
N ASP A 98 16.23 -10.98 9.28
CA ASP A 98 17.62 -11.10 8.82
C ASP A 98 17.73 -11.41 7.31
N VAL A 99 16.67 -11.95 6.74
CA VAL A 99 16.62 -12.33 5.32
C VAL A 99 15.98 -11.27 4.43
N LEU A 100 15.38 -10.22 5.00
CA LEU A 100 14.68 -9.17 4.25
C LEU A 100 15.61 -7.99 3.93
N ARG A 101 15.50 -7.48 2.70
CA ARG A 101 16.20 -6.25 2.30
C ARG A 101 15.55 -5.05 2.98
N SER A 102 16.36 -4.10 3.45
CA SER A 102 15.87 -2.85 4.03
C SER A 102 15.61 -1.78 2.96
N ALA A 103 14.54 -1.02 3.16
CA ALA A 103 14.34 0.21 2.40
C ALA A 103 15.50 1.19 2.65
N THR A 104 15.95 1.87 1.59
CA THR A 104 17.03 2.85 1.68
C THR A 104 16.48 4.26 1.41
N LYS A 105 17.28 5.29 1.71
CA LYS A 105 16.96 6.67 1.36
C LYS A 105 16.68 6.82 -0.13
N GLU A 106 17.54 6.23 -0.95
CA GLU A 106 17.42 6.26 -2.41
C GLU A 106 16.14 5.61 -2.89
N SER A 107 15.82 4.40 -2.37
CA SER A 107 14.60 3.68 -2.74
C SER A 107 13.32 4.45 -2.38
N LEU A 108 13.27 5.08 -1.21
CA LEU A 108 12.14 5.90 -0.78
C LEU A 108 12.03 7.20 -1.59
N LEU A 109 13.13 7.85 -1.93
CA LEU A 109 13.11 9.06 -2.78
C LEU A 109 12.64 8.75 -4.21
N ILE A 110 13.15 7.67 -4.82
CA ILE A 110 12.79 7.27 -6.19
C ILE A 110 11.29 7.02 -6.31
N GLN A 111 10.66 6.42 -5.32
CA GLN A 111 9.22 6.14 -5.31
C GLN A 111 8.35 7.39 -5.52
N THR A 112 8.81 8.56 -5.13
CA THR A 112 8.05 9.82 -5.20
C THR A 112 8.50 10.76 -6.32
N ASN A 113 9.45 10.38 -7.18
CA ASN A 113 9.93 11.22 -8.29
C ASN A 113 8.80 11.62 -9.24
N SER A 114 7.97 10.65 -9.64
CA SER A 114 6.85 10.90 -10.56
C SER A 114 5.78 11.85 -9.98
N PHE A 115 5.72 12.04 -8.67
CA PHE A 115 4.87 13.06 -8.06
C PHE A 115 5.35 14.48 -8.39
N ILE A 116 6.65 14.71 -8.37
CA ILE A 116 7.22 16.01 -8.76
C ILE A 116 6.95 16.29 -10.24
N ASP A 117 7.05 15.28 -11.09
CA ASP A 117 6.71 15.43 -12.51
C ASP A 117 5.23 15.75 -12.69
N PHE A 118 4.33 15.09 -11.97
CA PHE A 118 2.92 15.45 -11.90
C PHE A 118 2.71 16.93 -11.49
N CYS A 119 3.44 17.41 -10.48
CA CYS A 119 3.34 18.79 -10.01
C CYS A 119 3.81 19.80 -11.08
N LYS A 120 4.89 19.52 -11.81
CA LYS A 120 5.38 20.35 -12.92
C LYS A 120 4.33 20.47 -14.02
N GLU A 121 3.69 19.37 -14.40
CA GLU A 121 2.66 19.32 -15.42
C GLU A 121 1.41 20.11 -15.03
N ASN A 122 1.10 20.16 -13.75
CA ASN A 122 0.00 20.95 -13.20
C ASN A 122 0.40 22.42 -12.90
N LYS A 123 1.48 22.90 -13.53
CA LYS A 123 1.90 24.31 -13.59
C LYS A 123 2.17 24.95 -12.20
N LEU A 124 2.69 24.19 -11.25
CA LEU A 124 3.20 24.79 -10.03
C LEU A 124 4.43 25.67 -10.32
N SER A 125 4.57 26.75 -9.58
CA SER A 125 5.73 27.64 -9.67
C SER A 125 7.02 26.94 -9.22
N ASN A 126 8.18 27.49 -9.62
CA ASN A 126 9.48 26.96 -9.21
C ASN A 126 9.65 26.96 -7.69
N ASP A 127 9.13 27.96 -6.98
CA ASP A 127 9.20 28.02 -5.52
C ASP A 127 8.33 26.97 -4.87
N GLU A 128 7.12 26.71 -5.39
CA GLU A 128 6.24 25.63 -4.95
C GLU A 128 6.88 24.24 -5.19
N LEU A 129 7.50 24.04 -6.35
CA LEU A 129 8.22 22.81 -6.66
C LEU A 129 9.40 22.59 -5.71
N LYS A 130 10.18 23.63 -5.44
CA LYS A 130 11.29 23.59 -4.48
C LYS A 130 10.82 23.28 -3.06
N ALA A 131 9.70 23.86 -2.64
CA ALA A 131 9.09 23.55 -1.34
C ALA A 131 8.69 22.08 -1.25
N LEU A 132 8.04 21.53 -2.29
CA LEU A 132 7.66 20.12 -2.34
C LEU A 132 8.87 19.15 -2.40
N GLU A 133 9.96 19.52 -3.06
CA GLU A 133 11.21 18.76 -3.04
C GLU A 133 11.83 18.73 -1.63
N ASN A 134 11.85 19.85 -0.93
CA ASN A 134 12.32 19.92 0.45
C ASN A 134 11.42 19.09 1.38
N LEU A 135 10.10 19.20 1.22
CA LEU A 135 9.13 18.39 1.96
C LEU A 135 9.40 16.89 1.75
N ARG A 136 9.58 16.46 0.51
CA ARG A 136 9.85 15.07 0.14
C ARG A 136 11.09 14.52 0.85
N ASN A 137 12.18 15.29 0.85
CA ASN A 137 13.40 14.94 1.58
C ASN A 137 13.15 14.82 3.10
N ASN A 138 12.37 15.74 3.66
CA ASN A 138 12.01 15.72 5.08
C ASN A 138 11.11 14.52 5.42
N LEU A 139 10.15 14.18 4.57
CA LEU A 139 9.30 13.00 4.76
C LEU A 139 10.14 11.72 4.77
N VAL A 140 11.03 11.57 3.79
CA VAL A 140 11.94 10.39 3.72
C VAL A 140 12.84 10.32 4.94
N GLN A 141 13.40 11.45 5.42
CA GLN A 141 14.20 11.44 6.65
C GLN A 141 13.36 11.00 7.86
N ASN A 142 12.10 11.44 7.98
CA ASN A 142 11.22 11.00 9.06
C ASN A 142 10.87 9.51 8.94
N LEU A 143 10.71 8.98 7.74
CA LEU A 143 10.50 7.54 7.52
C LEU A 143 11.72 6.72 7.95
N LEU A 144 12.93 7.18 7.62
CA LEU A 144 14.17 6.49 7.99
C LEU A 144 14.42 6.49 9.51
N ASN A 145 13.85 7.45 10.23
CA ASN A 145 13.94 7.52 11.70
C ASN A 145 12.89 6.67 12.42
N GLN A 146 11.93 6.06 11.70
CA GLN A 146 10.96 5.14 12.28
C GLN A 146 11.59 3.79 12.60
N GLN A 147 10.94 3.02 13.45
CA GLN A 147 11.28 1.62 13.63
C GLN A 147 11.07 0.88 12.30
N PHE A 148 12.10 0.16 11.82
CA PHE A 148 11.99 -0.73 10.67
C PHE A 148 11.55 -2.11 11.12
N ILE A 149 10.53 -2.60 10.42
CA ILE A 149 9.91 -3.91 10.63
C ILE A 149 9.62 -4.55 9.27
N PRO A 150 9.33 -5.85 9.19
CA PRO A 150 8.80 -6.43 7.97
C PRO A 150 7.53 -5.69 7.52
N THR A 151 7.51 -5.18 6.29
CA THR A 151 6.42 -4.42 5.70
C THR A 151 5.98 -5.04 4.37
N HIS A 152 4.66 -5.07 4.17
CA HIS A 152 4.04 -5.49 2.92
C HIS A 152 4.16 -4.42 1.81
N ASN A 153 4.25 -3.14 2.18
CA ASN A 153 4.32 -1.94 1.32
C ASN A 153 3.03 -1.55 0.59
N ASP A 154 2.05 -2.44 0.49
CA ASP A 154 0.75 -2.18 -0.12
C ASP A 154 -0.37 -2.90 0.64
N PHE A 155 -0.36 -2.79 1.97
CA PHE A 155 -1.29 -3.48 2.87
C PHE A 155 -2.63 -2.77 2.92
N GLU A 156 -3.48 -2.98 1.91
CA GLU A 156 -4.80 -2.36 1.78
C GLU A 156 -5.88 -3.40 1.48
N ARG A 157 -7.17 -3.04 1.64
CA ARG A 157 -8.31 -3.97 1.56
C ARG A 157 -8.37 -4.79 0.28
N ARG A 158 -7.96 -4.22 -0.87
CA ARG A 158 -7.93 -4.96 -2.14
C ARG A 158 -6.94 -6.13 -2.13
N ASN A 159 -5.91 -6.07 -1.27
CA ASN A 159 -4.90 -7.11 -1.11
C ASN A 159 -5.21 -8.05 0.08
N LEU A 160 -6.45 -8.00 0.57
CA LEU A 160 -6.96 -8.83 1.65
C LEU A 160 -8.20 -9.60 1.16
N MET A 161 -8.20 -10.91 1.33
CA MET A 161 -9.26 -11.79 0.87
C MET A 161 -9.82 -12.62 2.03
N MET A 162 -11.14 -12.81 2.04
CA MET A 162 -11.79 -13.72 2.98
C MET A 162 -11.92 -15.10 2.35
N PHE A 163 -11.37 -16.10 3.02
CA PHE A 163 -11.51 -17.50 2.63
C PHE A 163 -11.71 -18.36 3.89
N GLU A 164 -12.78 -19.16 3.92
CA GLU A 164 -13.13 -20.03 5.07
C GLU A 164 -13.07 -19.29 6.42
N GLU A 165 -13.71 -18.11 6.50
CA GLU A 165 -13.74 -17.22 7.67
C GLU A 165 -12.39 -16.65 8.13
N ASN A 166 -11.32 -16.90 7.37
CA ASN A 166 -9.99 -16.38 7.65
C ASN A 166 -9.62 -15.28 6.66
N LEU A 167 -8.86 -14.29 7.15
CA LEU A 167 -8.29 -13.23 6.33
C LEU A 167 -6.96 -13.69 5.76
N PHE A 168 -6.84 -13.66 4.43
CA PHE A 168 -5.63 -13.95 3.68
C PHE A 168 -5.03 -12.68 3.11
N VAL A 169 -3.70 -12.63 3.09
CA VAL A 169 -2.91 -11.54 2.51
C VAL A 169 -2.38 -11.98 1.14
N ILE A 170 -2.57 -11.15 0.12
CA ILE A 170 -2.06 -11.36 -1.25
C ILE A 170 -1.19 -10.18 -1.69
N ASP A 171 -0.52 -10.31 -2.83
CA ASP A 171 0.32 -9.25 -3.43
C ASP A 171 1.53 -8.83 -2.56
N PHE A 172 2.16 -9.80 -1.92
CA PHE A 172 3.22 -9.62 -0.91
C PHE A 172 4.66 -9.75 -1.45
N GLN A 173 4.88 -9.80 -2.77
CA GLN A 173 6.21 -9.98 -3.37
C GLN A 173 7.19 -8.83 -3.10
N ASP A 174 6.68 -7.68 -2.66
CA ASP A 174 7.48 -6.50 -2.29
C ASP A 174 7.81 -6.45 -0.78
N LEU A 175 7.62 -7.57 -0.05
CA LEU A 175 7.93 -7.70 1.36
C LEU A 175 9.39 -7.31 1.63
N ASN A 176 9.61 -6.36 2.53
CA ASN A 176 10.94 -5.88 2.91
C ASN A 176 10.95 -5.36 4.35
N MET A 177 12.12 -4.95 4.84
CA MET A 177 12.24 -4.15 6.06
C MET A 177 11.95 -2.69 5.73
N GLY A 178 10.90 -2.12 6.31
CA GLY A 178 10.48 -0.75 6.06
C GLY A 178 9.95 -0.04 7.30
N PRO A 179 9.66 1.27 7.16
CA PRO A 179 9.12 2.08 8.25
C PRO A 179 7.75 1.58 8.70
N ILE A 180 7.55 1.41 10.00
CA ILE A 180 6.32 0.88 10.62
C ILE A 180 5.04 1.62 10.18
N GLY A 181 5.13 2.92 9.87
CA GLY A 181 3.99 3.72 9.46
C GLY A 181 3.41 3.37 8.09
N ILE A 182 4.13 2.66 7.20
CA ILE A 182 3.71 2.47 5.80
C ILE A 182 2.46 1.60 5.70
N ASP A 183 2.46 0.41 6.29
CA ASP A 183 1.32 -0.50 6.21
C ASP A 183 0.15 -0.04 7.06
N LEU A 184 0.42 0.59 8.21
CA LEU A 184 -0.62 1.21 9.03
C LEU A 184 -1.30 2.37 8.28
N ALA A 185 -0.54 3.22 7.57
CA ALA A 185 -1.11 4.27 6.72
C ALA A 185 -1.95 3.69 5.58
N SER A 186 -1.51 2.57 5.00
CA SER A 186 -2.22 1.89 3.92
C SER A 186 -3.60 1.39 4.34
N ILE A 187 -3.69 0.69 5.47
CA ILE A 187 -4.95 0.07 5.90
C ILE A 187 -5.88 1.03 6.65
N MET A 188 -5.34 1.96 7.44
CA MET A 188 -6.15 2.88 8.25
C MET A 188 -6.63 4.10 7.50
N TYR A 189 -5.92 4.54 6.47
CA TYR A 189 -6.21 5.74 5.68
C TYR A 189 -6.32 5.41 4.19
N GLU A 190 -6.95 4.28 3.87
CA GLU A 190 -7.13 3.91 2.47
C GLU A 190 -8.12 4.84 1.73
N HIS A 191 -8.05 4.81 0.42
CA HIS A 191 -8.77 5.75 -0.44
C HIS A 191 -10.24 5.38 -0.70
N SER A 192 -10.60 4.12 -0.54
CA SER A 192 -11.95 3.60 -0.84
C SER A 192 -12.89 3.63 0.37
N TYR A 193 -12.34 3.73 1.58
CA TYR A 193 -13.13 3.73 2.81
C TYR A 193 -12.54 4.68 3.87
N GLU A 194 -13.41 5.41 4.56
CA GLU A 194 -13.02 6.28 5.68
C GLU A 194 -13.48 5.65 7.00
N TYR A 195 -12.51 5.17 7.78
CA TYR A 195 -12.78 4.71 9.13
C TYR A 195 -13.05 5.87 10.08
N PRO A 196 -14.01 5.74 11.02
CA PRO A 196 -14.21 6.72 12.08
C PRO A 196 -12.92 6.94 12.87
N LYS A 197 -12.59 8.21 13.17
CA LYS A 197 -11.36 8.56 13.91
C LYS A 197 -11.26 7.83 15.24
N VAL A 198 -12.36 7.73 15.98
CA VAL A 198 -12.40 7.03 17.29
C VAL A 198 -11.98 5.58 17.13
N LEU A 199 -12.46 4.90 16.09
CA LEU A 199 -12.09 3.52 15.79
C LEU A 199 -10.59 3.39 15.49
N ILE A 200 -10.03 4.30 14.68
CA ILE A 200 -8.59 4.32 14.40
C ILE A 200 -7.80 4.48 15.70
N ASP A 201 -8.20 5.44 16.54
CA ASP A 201 -7.50 5.75 17.78
C ASP A 201 -7.50 4.56 18.75
N ASP A 202 -8.64 3.89 18.93
CA ASP A 202 -8.79 2.72 19.80
C ASP A 202 -7.99 1.51 19.29
N LEU A 203 -8.03 1.25 17.98
CA LEU A 203 -7.32 0.12 17.40
C LEU A 203 -5.80 0.35 17.35
N LEU A 204 -5.34 1.59 17.18
CA LEU A 204 -3.92 1.92 17.29
C LEU A 204 -3.37 1.68 18.69
N GLU A 205 -4.12 2.06 19.72
CA GLU A 205 -3.71 1.83 21.11
C GLU A 205 -3.62 0.33 21.43
N LYS A 206 -4.63 -0.44 21.00
CA LYS A 206 -4.61 -1.91 21.10
C LYS A 206 -3.42 -2.51 20.34
N HIS A 207 -3.16 -2.04 19.12
CA HIS A 207 -2.07 -2.52 18.28
C HIS A 207 -0.69 -2.26 18.87
N LEU A 208 -0.46 -1.05 19.42
CA LEU A 208 0.76 -0.71 20.18
C LEU A 208 1.02 -1.68 21.31
N LYS A 209 0.00 -1.90 22.13
CA LYS A 209 0.08 -2.77 23.31
C LYS A 209 0.37 -4.23 22.93
N ASN A 210 -0.37 -4.74 21.94
CA ASN A 210 -0.28 -6.14 21.53
C ASN A 210 1.07 -6.49 20.89
N ASN A 211 1.73 -5.52 20.24
CA ASN A 211 3.01 -5.72 19.57
C ASN A 211 4.22 -5.22 20.38
N GLY A 212 4.01 -4.72 21.59
CA GLY A 212 5.10 -4.22 22.44
C GLY A 212 5.89 -3.08 21.81
N LEU A 213 5.24 -2.26 20.97
CA LEU A 213 5.90 -1.17 20.26
C LEU A 213 6.28 -0.04 21.23
N LYS A 214 7.53 0.41 21.14
CA LYS A 214 8.07 1.47 22.00
C LYS A 214 7.77 2.87 21.46
N ALA A 215 6.48 3.19 21.33
CA ALA A 215 6.02 4.51 20.90
C ALA A 215 4.74 4.86 21.63
N SER A 216 4.50 6.13 21.89
CA SER A 216 3.18 6.62 22.30
C SER A 216 2.20 6.57 21.12
N SER A 217 0.91 6.59 21.40
CA SER A 217 -0.13 6.66 20.38
C SER A 217 0.03 7.89 19.48
N GLU A 218 0.45 9.02 20.03
CA GLU A 218 0.68 10.25 19.27
C GLU A 218 1.91 10.16 18.36
N GLU A 219 3.01 9.58 18.84
CA GLU A 219 4.20 9.34 18.02
C GLU A 219 3.88 8.39 16.86
N LEU A 220 3.13 7.30 17.12
CA LEU A 220 2.74 6.38 16.05
C LEU A 220 1.83 7.07 15.02
N LYS A 221 0.88 7.90 15.47
CA LYS A 221 0.04 8.72 14.57
C LYS A 221 0.89 9.64 13.70
N ASN A 222 1.89 10.30 14.25
CA ASN A 222 2.81 11.14 13.51
C ASN A 222 3.62 10.31 12.47
N MET A 223 4.11 9.13 12.85
CA MET A 223 4.80 8.21 11.93
C MET A 223 3.89 7.81 10.77
N ILE A 224 2.63 7.47 11.07
CA ILE A 224 1.61 7.13 10.07
C ILE A 224 1.34 8.32 9.13
N MET A 225 1.23 9.55 9.63
CA MET A 225 0.98 10.72 8.78
C MET A 225 2.15 10.99 7.82
N HIS A 226 3.42 10.85 8.26
CA HIS A 226 4.57 10.94 7.36
C HIS A 226 4.53 9.86 6.27
N ALA A 227 4.19 8.63 6.65
CA ALA A 227 4.06 7.52 5.70
C ALA A 227 2.87 7.71 4.75
N LEU A 228 1.74 8.22 5.23
CA LEU A 228 0.55 8.53 4.43
C LEU A 228 0.84 9.56 3.35
N ALA A 229 1.56 10.64 3.70
CA ALA A 229 1.97 11.65 2.73
C ALA A 229 2.88 11.04 1.66
N HIS A 230 3.93 10.33 2.06
CA HIS A 230 4.88 9.70 1.15
C HIS A 230 4.20 8.67 0.23
N ARG A 231 3.43 7.72 0.81
CA ARG A 231 2.71 6.70 0.04
C ARG A 231 1.74 7.34 -0.96
N SER A 232 0.99 8.34 -0.55
CA SER A 232 0.02 8.99 -1.44
C SER A 232 0.71 9.76 -2.56
N MET A 233 1.87 10.39 -2.32
CA MET A 233 2.70 10.98 -3.37
C MET A 233 3.17 9.92 -4.38
N ARG A 234 3.64 8.76 -3.91
CA ARG A 234 4.03 7.62 -4.77
C ARG A 234 2.87 7.22 -5.70
N ILE A 235 1.68 7.07 -5.15
CA ILE A 235 0.50 6.61 -5.92
C ILE A 235 0.04 7.67 -6.91
N VAL A 236 -0.03 8.95 -6.52
CA VAL A 236 -0.36 10.06 -7.44
C VAL A 236 0.61 10.09 -8.62
N GLY A 237 1.92 9.96 -8.36
CA GLY A 237 2.92 9.89 -9.41
C GLY A 237 2.77 8.68 -10.33
N ALA A 238 2.48 7.50 -9.76
CA ALA A 238 2.23 6.29 -10.53
C ALA A 238 0.97 6.41 -11.41
N PHE A 239 -0.14 6.91 -10.88
CA PHE A 239 -1.34 7.17 -11.67
C PHE A 239 -1.09 8.12 -12.83
N ASN A 240 -0.37 9.23 -12.60
CA ASN A 240 -0.01 10.16 -13.66
C ASN A 240 0.72 9.47 -14.81
N LYS A 241 1.68 8.59 -14.48
CA LYS A 241 2.40 7.78 -15.47
C LYS A 241 1.46 6.84 -16.23
N TYR A 242 0.63 6.07 -15.51
CA TYR A 242 -0.31 5.12 -16.12
C TYR A 242 -1.35 5.81 -17.00
N PHE A 243 -1.87 6.96 -16.61
CA PHE A 243 -2.83 7.71 -17.43
C PHE A 243 -2.21 8.18 -18.74
N LYS A 244 -0.94 8.58 -18.76
CA LYS A 244 -0.19 8.92 -19.98
C LYS A 244 0.00 7.72 -20.90
N GLU A 245 0.17 6.53 -20.33
CA GLU A 245 0.25 5.28 -21.07
C GLU A 245 -1.13 4.76 -21.51
N GLY A 246 -2.22 5.50 -21.24
CA GLY A 246 -3.59 5.06 -21.52
C GLY A 246 -4.13 3.95 -20.62
N LYS A 247 -3.42 3.65 -19.52
CA LYS A 247 -3.81 2.64 -18.53
C LYS A 247 -4.61 3.26 -17.39
N LEU A 248 -5.42 2.46 -16.71
CA LEU A 248 -6.19 2.82 -15.50
C LEU A 248 -7.09 4.06 -15.65
N LEU A 249 -7.52 4.41 -16.87
CA LEU A 249 -8.31 5.63 -17.14
C LEU A 249 -9.65 5.64 -16.38
N ASN A 250 -10.21 4.48 -16.06
CA ASN A 250 -11.40 4.30 -15.23
C ASN A 250 -11.18 4.67 -13.74
N ARG A 251 -9.93 4.86 -13.31
CA ARG A 251 -9.54 5.20 -11.93
C ARG A 251 -9.11 6.66 -11.76
N LYS A 252 -9.42 7.54 -12.72
CA LYS A 252 -9.07 8.97 -12.61
C LYS A 252 -9.61 9.63 -11.34
N SER A 253 -10.80 9.24 -10.90
CA SER A 253 -11.41 9.74 -9.65
C SER A 253 -10.62 9.37 -8.39
N ASP A 254 -9.77 8.33 -8.45
CA ASP A 254 -8.95 7.95 -7.29
C ASP A 254 -7.80 8.93 -7.07
N LEU A 255 -7.34 9.63 -8.11
CA LEU A 255 -6.30 10.66 -8.00
C LEU A 255 -6.66 11.72 -6.94
N ASP A 256 -7.90 12.22 -6.96
CA ASP A 256 -8.39 13.19 -5.99
C ASP A 256 -8.36 12.63 -4.57
N LYS A 257 -8.70 11.36 -4.40
CA LYS A 257 -8.69 10.71 -3.10
C LYS A 257 -7.28 10.67 -2.51
N PHE A 258 -6.27 10.36 -3.32
CA PHE A 258 -4.88 10.36 -2.86
C PHE A 258 -4.33 11.77 -2.61
N LEU A 259 -4.68 12.76 -3.41
CA LEU A 259 -4.35 14.16 -3.12
C LEU A 259 -4.99 14.64 -1.81
N LYS A 260 -6.24 14.25 -1.54
CA LYS A 260 -6.90 14.52 -0.25
C LYS A 260 -6.15 13.85 0.91
N ARG A 261 -5.60 12.65 0.73
CA ARG A 261 -4.77 11.97 1.76
C ARG A 261 -3.45 12.72 2.00
N ILE A 262 -2.79 13.22 0.95
CA ILE A 262 -1.60 14.08 1.11
C ILE A 262 -1.97 15.34 1.90
N HIS A 263 -3.05 16.00 1.51
CA HIS A 263 -3.51 17.22 2.21
C HIS A 263 -3.85 16.96 3.67
N LEU A 264 -4.56 15.86 3.97
CA LEU A 264 -4.89 15.44 5.34
C LEU A 264 -3.61 15.24 6.17
N ALA A 265 -2.66 14.46 5.65
CA ALA A 265 -1.41 14.17 6.34
C ALA A 265 -0.60 15.42 6.62
N LEU A 266 -0.41 16.28 5.61
CA LEU A 266 0.37 17.51 5.76
C LEU A 266 -0.32 18.52 6.68
N SER A 267 -1.65 18.61 6.65
CA SER A 267 -2.42 19.46 7.57
C SER A 267 -2.30 18.98 9.02
N THR A 268 -2.36 17.66 9.24
CA THR A 268 -2.18 17.07 10.57
C THR A 268 -0.77 17.32 11.10
N LEU A 269 0.24 17.20 10.23
CA LEU A 269 1.65 17.49 10.54
C LEU A 269 1.96 19.00 10.59
N LYS A 270 0.96 19.87 10.38
CA LYS A 270 1.10 21.34 10.35
C LYS A 270 2.16 21.83 9.35
N LYS A 271 2.24 21.19 8.17
CA LYS A 271 3.15 21.58 7.09
C LYS A 271 2.50 22.64 6.19
N ASP A 272 3.23 23.71 5.88
CA ASP A 272 2.75 24.80 5.00
C ASP A 272 2.46 24.31 3.57
N GLU A 273 3.15 23.29 3.11
CA GLU A 273 2.96 22.67 1.80
C GLU A 273 1.55 22.05 1.61
N ALA A 274 0.79 21.85 2.69
CA ALA A 274 -0.63 21.50 2.61
C ALA A 274 -1.43 22.47 1.72
N LYS A 275 -1.06 23.77 1.70
CA LYS A 275 -1.69 24.80 0.88
C LYS A 275 -1.42 24.56 -0.62
N ILE A 276 -0.20 24.11 -0.96
CA ILE A 276 0.18 23.79 -2.35
C ILE A 276 -0.65 22.59 -2.84
N VAL A 277 -0.79 21.55 -2.02
CA VAL A 277 -1.60 20.36 -2.37
C VAL A 277 -3.09 20.72 -2.50
N LYS A 278 -3.61 21.61 -1.66
CA LYS A 278 -4.97 22.14 -1.78
C LYS A 278 -5.19 22.87 -3.10
N LYS A 279 -4.22 23.65 -3.56
CA LYS A 279 -4.27 24.31 -4.89
C LYS A 279 -4.36 23.28 -6.01
N LEU A 280 -3.56 22.20 -5.97
CA LEU A 280 -3.63 21.10 -6.94
C LEU A 280 -5.04 20.47 -6.98
N LEU A 281 -5.63 20.19 -5.82
CA LEU A 281 -6.99 19.68 -5.72
C LEU A 281 -8.03 20.60 -6.39
N CYS A 282 -7.95 21.92 -6.14
CA CYS A 282 -8.85 22.89 -6.76
C CYS A 282 -8.69 22.92 -8.29
N CYS A 283 -7.46 22.88 -8.80
CA CYS A 283 -7.21 22.90 -10.24
C CYS A 283 -7.80 21.68 -10.96
N LEU A 284 -7.70 20.48 -10.36
CA LEU A 284 -8.22 19.25 -10.97
C LEU A 284 -9.75 19.18 -10.97
N LEU A 285 -10.41 19.68 -9.93
CA LEU A 285 -11.88 19.73 -9.87
C LEU A 285 -12.45 20.64 -10.96
N TYR A 286 -11.82 21.76 -11.28
CA TYR A 286 -12.27 22.65 -12.36
C TYR A 286 -12.06 22.07 -13.77
N THR A 287 -11.14 21.13 -13.96
CA THR A 287 -10.90 20.50 -15.27
C THR A 287 -11.80 19.28 -15.51
N SER A 288 -12.34 18.66 -14.46
CA SER A 288 -13.28 17.54 -14.57
C SER A 288 -14.72 17.97 -14.89
N ASP A 289 -15.10 19.21 -14.53
CA ASP A 289 -16.44 19.77 -14.83
C ASP A 289 -16.51 20.41 -16.23
N ALA A 290 -15.37 20.52 -16.94
CA ALA A 290 -15.27 21.13 -18.26
C ALA A 290 -15.12 20.11 -19.42
N ALA A 291 -15.17 18.81 -19.14
CA ALA A 291 -15.05 17.71 -20.09
C ALA A 291 -16.30 16.83 -20.07
#